data_2da5f775bc3bb9b7fa6831b69acc4065
#
_entry.id   2da5f775bc3bb9b7fa6831b69acc4065
#
_cell.length_a   1.000
_cell.length_b   1.000
_cell.length_c   1.000
_cell.angle_alpha   90.00
_cell.angle_beta   90.00
_cell.angle_gamma   90.00
#
_symmetry.space_group_name_H-M   'P 1'
#
loop_
_entity.id
_entity.type
_entity.pdbx_description
1 polymer ?
#
loop_
_entity_poly.entity_id
_entity_poly.type
_entity_poly.pdbx_seq_one_letter_code
_entity_poly.pdbx_strand_id
1 'polypeptide(L)'
;QIFIEGYSFGSKGQGLFQIAENCGILKYRLQEENLPYSTVVPSVVKKGATGKGNADKDMMYEAFVKETKINLKKIFDTEKVGNPISDIVDSYFIQKVGYENISI
;
A
#
# COMPACT_ATOMS: atom_id res chain seq x y z
N GLN A 1 -0.59 -7.04 13.83
CA GLN A 1 -1.31 -7.57 12.66
C GLN A 1 -0.62 -7.16 11.35
N ILE A 2 -0.51 -8.09 10.42
CA ILE A 2 0.20 -7.89 9.16
C ILE A 2 -0.81 -7.73 8.02
N PHE A 3 -0.63 -6.68 7.22
CA PHE A 3 -1.45 -6.44 6.04
C PHE A 3 -0.58 -6.44 4.80
N ILE A 4 -1.03 -7.12 3.75
CA ILE A 4 -0.31 -7.24 2.49
C ILE A 4 -1.21 -6.73 1.37
N GLU A 5 -0.69 -5.82 0.53
CA GLU A 5 -1.44 -5.35 -0.63
C GLU A 5 -1.60 -6.48 -1.65
N GLY A 6 -2.83 -6.66 -2.14
CA GLY A 6 -3.10 -7.63 -3.19
C GLY A 6 -2.63 -7.18 -4.55
N TYR A 7 -2.71 -8.08 -5.53
CA TYR A 7 -2.29 -7.76 -6.89
C TYR A 7 -3.25 -6.77 -7.54
N SER A 8 -2.70 -5.86 -8.34
CA SER A 8 -3.50 -4.90 -9.08
C SER A 8 -4.04 -5.55 -10.36
N PHE A 9 -5.33 -5.34 -10.65
CA PHE A 9 -5.89 -5.68 -11.95
C PHE A 9 -5.18 -4.84 -13.02
N GLY A 10 -4.79 -5.45 -14.12
CA GLY A 10 -4.07 -4.76 -15.17
C GLY A 10 -2.55 -4.86 -15.08
N SER A 11 -2.01 -5.37 -13.98
CA SER A 11 -0.59 -5.72 -13.93
C SER A 11 -0.32 -6.85 -14.94
N LYS A 12 0.72 -6.69 -15.75
CA LYS A 12 1.02 -7.63 -16.84
C LYS A 12 2.51 -7.90 -16.95
N GLY A 13 2.84 -9.03 -17.61
CA GLY A 13 4.20 -9.37 -17.97
C GLY A 13 5.05 -9.88 -16.82
N GLN A 14 6.37 -9.77 -16.99
CA GLN A 14 7.33 -10.32 -16.03
C GLN A 14 7.25 -9.64 -14.67
N GLY A 15 6.92 -8.36 -14.64
CA GLY A 15 6.75 -7.64 -13.38
C GLY A 15 5.70 -8.28 -12.48
N LEU A 16 4.58 -8.71 -13.06
CA LEU A 16 3.53 -9.38 -12.31
C LEU A 16 4.02 -10.73 -11.77
N PHE A 17 4.72 -11.51 -12.59
CA PHE A 17 5.24 -12.80 -12.15
C PHE A 17 6.21 -12.64 -10.99
N GLN A 18 7.09 -11.66 -11.07
CA GLN A 18 8.06 -11.39 -10.01
C GLN A 18 7.38 -10.98 -8.71
N ILE A 19 6.38 -10.12 -8.80
CA ILE A 19 5.59 -9.71 -7.64
C ILE A 19 4.88 -10.92 -7.04
N ALA A 20 4.28 -11.76 -7.87
CA ALA A 20 3.59 -12.96 -7.40
C ALA A 20 4.53 -13.92 -6.68
N GLU A 21 5.74 -14.14 -7.22
CA GLU A 21 6.73 -15.01 -6.59
C GLU A 21 7.17 -14.45 -5.23
N ASN A 22 7.48 -13.16 -5.16
CA ASN A 22 7.93 -12.53 -3.92
C ASN A 22 6.82 -12.55 -2.87
N CYS A 23 5.59 -12.27 -3.24
CA CYS A 23 4.46 -12.36 -2.32
C CYS A 23 4.21 -13.79 -1.85
N GLY A 24 4.36 -14.77 -2.75
CA GLY A 24 4.20 -16.17 -2.39
C GLY A 24 5.22 -16.61 -1.35
N ILE A 25 6.47 -16.21 -1.52
CA ILE A 25 7.53 -16.51 -0.57
C ILE A 25 7.24 -15.86 0.78
N LEU A 26 6.84 -14.59 0.78
CA LEU A 26 6.51 -13.87 2.02
C LEU A 26 5.37 -14.56 2.76
N LYS A 27 4.29 -14.89 2.05
CA LYS A 27 3.13 -15.57 2.66
C LYS A 27 3.50 -16.93 3.23
N TYR A 28 4.34 -17.68 2.52
CA TYR A 28 4.82 -18.99 2.99
C TYR A 28 5.61 -18.83 4.29
N ARG A 29 6.52 -17.86 4.34
CA ARG A 29 7.31 -17.59 5.53
C ARG A 29 6.44 -17.17 6.71
N LEU A 30 5.43 -16.34 6.47
CA LEU A 30 4.51 -15.94 7.54
C LEU A 30 3.73 -17.13 8.07
N GLN A 31 3.33 -18.04 7.20
CA GLN A 31 2.64 -19.26 7.63
C GLN A 31 3.55 -20.18 8.44
N GLU A 32 4.82 -20.33 8.02
CA GLU A 32 5.80 -21.12 8.77
C GLU A 32 5.99 -20.59 10.20
N GLU A 33 6.02 -19.27 10.35
CA GLU A 33 6.22 -18.63 11.66
C GLU A 33 4.91 -18.47 12.43
N ASN A 34 3.81 -19.00 11.91
CA ASN A 34 2.47 -18.88 12.52
C ASN A 34 2.05 -17.42 12.73
N LEU A 35 2.42 -16.55 11.79
CA LEU A 35 2.06 -15.13 11.83
C LEU A 35 0.87 -14.88 10.90
N PRO A 36 -0.31 -14.56 11.45
CA PRO A 36 -1.48 -14.30 10.60
C PRO A 36 -1.30 -13.01 9.78
N TYR A 37 -1.84 -13.00 8.58
CA TYR A 37 -1.83 -11.81 7.73
C TYR A 37 -3.18 -11.68 7.01
N SER A 38 -3.46 -10.48 6.53
CA SER A 38 -4.65 -10.19 5.71
C SER A 38 -4.22 -9.51 4.43
N THR A 39 -4.89 -9.83 3.33
CA THR A 39 -4.63 -9.20 2.03
C THR A 39 -5.62 -8.06 1.81
N VAL A 40 -5.12 -6.90 1.38
CA VAL A 40 -5.94 -5.72 1.13
C VAL A 40 -5.86 -5.36 -0.35
N VAL A 41 -7.02 -5.19 -0.99
CA VAL A 41 -7.09 -4.88 -2.42
C VAL A 41 -6.67 -3.43 -2.67
N PRO A 42 -5.80 -3.16 -3.69
CA PRO A 42 -5.32 -1.80 -3.94
C PRO A 42 -6.42 -0.75 -4.14
N SER A 43 -7.50 -1.08 -4.85
CA SER A 43 -8.60 -0.13 -5.06
C SER A 43 -9.31 0.23 -3.75
N VAL A 44 -9.40 -0.71 -2.82
CA VAL A 44 -9.98 -0.46 -1.50
C VAL A 44 -9.09 0.47 -0.69
N VAL A 45 -7.77 0.29 -0.77
CA VAL A 45 -6.81 1.17 -0.10
C VAL A 45 -6.92 2.60 -0.65
N LYS A 46 -6.95 2.75 -1.97
CA LYS A 46 -7.06 4.06 -2.61
C LYS A 46 -8.37 4.74 -2.25
N LYS A 47 -9.48 4.01 -2.26
CA LYS A 47 -10.78 4.55 -1.90
C LYS A 47 -10.82 4.97 -0.43
N GLY A 48 -10.25 4.17 0.46
CA GLY A 48 -10.19 4.51 1.87
C GLY A 48 -9.33 5.74 2.16
N ALA A 49 -8.28 5.96 1.36
CA ALA A 49 -7.39 7.10 1.53
C ALA A 49 -7.97 8.38 0.93
N THR A 50 -8.54 8.33 -0.28
CA THR A 50 -8.90 9.52 -1.05
C THR A 50 -10.38 9.63 -1.37
N GLY A 51 -11.13 8.56 -1.21
CA GLY A 51 -12.52 8.48 -1.67
C GLY A 51 -12.67 7.95 -3.10
N LYS A 52 -11.56 7.73 -3.81
CA LYS A 52 -11.56 7.26 -5.19
C LYS A 52 -10.71 6.00 -5.34
N GLY A 53 -11.31 4.92 -5.83
CA GLY A 53 -10.62 3.64 -6.01
C GLY A 53 -9.55 3.64 -7.07
N ASN A 54 -9.50 4.66 -7.92
CA ASN A 54 -8.49 4.83 -8.98
C ASN A 54 -7.57 6.01 -8.73
N ALA A 55 -7.38 6.41 -7.48
CA ALA A 55 -6.52 7.54 -7.13
C ALA A 55 -5.08 7.31 -7.60
N ASP A 56 -4.45 8.39 -8.08
CA ASP A 56 -3.05 8.35 -8.49
C ASP A 56 -2.12 8.66 -7.31
N LYS A 57 -0.81 8.62 -7.58
CA LYS A 57 0.20 8.83 -6.52
C LYS A 57 0.11 10.21 -5.88
N ASP A 58 -0.19 11.23 -6.67
CA ASP A 58 -0.29 12.60 -6.14
C ASP A 58 -1.50 12.74 -5.22
N MET A 59 -2.63 12.15 -5.59
CA MET A 59 -3.83 12.15 -4.74
C MET A 59 -3.57 11.40 -3.43
N MET A 60 -2.89 10.27 -3.49
CA MET A 60 -2.52 9.50 -2.31
C MET A 60 -1.61 10.31 -1.39
N TYR A 61 -0.64 11.01 -1.97
CA TYR A 61 0.28 11.86 -1.21
C TYR A 61 -0.45 13.01 -0.52
N GLU A 62 -1.34 13.68 -1.24
CA GLU A 62 -2.12 14.77 -0.64
C GLU A 62 -2.96 14.29 0.53
N ALA A 63 -3.57 13.11 0.40
CA ALA A 63 -4.33 12.51 1.50
C ALA A 63 -3.44 12.21 2.70
N PHE A 64 -2.23 11.72 2.46
CA PHE A 64 -1.26 11.43 3.51
C PHE A 64 -0.85 12.71 4.27
N VAL A 65 -0.52 13.77 3.54
CA VAL A 65 -0.14 15.03 4.17
C VAL A 65 -1.30 15.63 4.97
N LYS A 66 -2.50 15.56 4.41
CA LYS A 66 -3.69 16.08 5.09
C LYS A 66 -3.94 15.37 6.41
N GLU A 67 -3.73 14.06 6.45
CA GLU A 67 -4.00 13.26 7.63
C GLU A 67 -2.88 13.29 8.66
N THR A 68 -1.63 13.18 8.21
CA THR A 68 -0.47 13.06 9.12
C THR A 68 0.23 14.37 9.40
N LYS A 69 0.05 15.37 8.53
CA LYS A 69 0.77 16.65 8.58
C LYS A 69 2.27 16.50 8.35
N ILE A 70 2.70 15.38 7.77
CA ILE A 70 4.10 15.10 7.48
C ILE A 70 4.38 15.42 6.01
N ASN A 71 5.37 16.29 5.75
CA ASN A 71 5.75 16.67 4.39
C ASN A 71 6.97 15.86 3.95
N LEU A 72 6.71 14.71 3.32
CA LEU A 72 7.78 13.83 2.86
C LEU A 72 8.59 14.44 1.72
N LYS A 73 7.99 15.27 0.89
CA LYS A 73 8.73 15.95 -0.18
C LYS A 73 9.83 16.85 0.37
N LYS A 74 9.54 17.52 1.49
CA LYS A 74 10.54 18.35 2.15
C LYS A 74 11.63 17.51 2.81
N ILE A 75 11.23 16.42 3.46
CA ILE A 75 12.17 15.52 4.15
C ILE A 75 13.15 14.90 3.15
N PHE A 76 12.67 14.48 1.98
CA PHE A 76 13.50 13.85 0.95
C PHE A 76 14.02 14.83 -0.10
N ASP A 77 13.74 16.11 0.07
CA ASP A 77 14.23 17.19 -0.81
C ASP A 77 13.90 16.91 -2.29
N THR A 78 12.63 16.65 -2.58
CA THR A 78 12.15 16.33 -3.93
C THR A 78 10.78 16.93 -4.17
N GLU A 79 10.48 17.23 -5.45
CA GLU A 79 9.17 17.72 -5.87
C GLU A 79 8.27 16.59 -6.37
N LYS A 80 8.79 15.39 -6.56
CA LYS A 80 8.07 14.29 -7.18
C LYS A 80 7.66 13.23 -6.16
N VAL A 81 6.45 12.69 -6.33
CA VAL A 81 5.96 11.57 -5.54
C VAL A 81 6.41 10.27 -6.22
N GLY A 82 7.68 9.95 -6.05
CA GLY A 82 8.24 8.69 -6.51
C GLY A 82 8.72 7.88 -5.31
N ASN A 83 9.48 6.83 -5.56
CA ASN A 83 10.09 6.07 -4.49
C ASN A 83 11.16 6.90 -3.80
N PRO A 84 11.31 6.86 -2.48
CA PRO A 84 10.56 6.03 -1.53
C PRO A 84 9.26 6.66 -1.00
N ILE A 85 8.91 7.86 -1.39
CA ILE A 85 7.73 8.57 -0.86
C ILE A 85 6.45 7.78 -1.13
N SER A 86 6.26 7.31 -2.38
CA SER A 86 5.06 6.55 -2.72
C SER A 86 4.93 5.27 -1.90
N ASP A 87 6.05 4.61 -1.63
CA ASP A 87 6.05 3.40 -0.83
C ASP A 87 5.66 3.67 0.63
N ILE A 88 6.16 4.76 1.19
CA ILE A 88 5.80 5.17 2.56
C ILE A 88 4.30 5.47 2.65
N VAL A 89 3.78 6.23 1.69
CA VAL A 89 2.37 6.60 1.64
C VAL A 89 1.50 5.34 1.51
N ASP A 90 1.86 4.45 0.60
CA ASP A 90 1.11 3.21 0.38
C ASP A 90 1.10 2.33 1.62
N SER A 91 2.25 2.14 2.27
CA SER A 91 2.32 1.31 3.47
C SER A 91 1.47 1.87 4.61
N TYR A 92 1.45 3.19 4.76
CA TYR A 92 0.62 3.83 5.77
C TYR A 92 -0.87 3.53 5.55
N PHE A 93 -1.35 3.69 4.31
CA PHE A 93 -2.76 3.48 4.03
C PHE A 93 -3.14 2.00 3.97
N ILE A 94 -2.23 1.11 3.57
CA ILE A 94 -2.49 -0.33 3.63
C ILE A 94 -2.76 -0.74 5.07
N GLN A 95 -1.95 -0.29 6.00
CA GLN A 95 -2.15 -0.59 7.42
C GLN A 95 -3.45 0.03 7.94
N LYS A 96 -3.68 1.30 7.65
CA LYS A 96 -4.85 2.01 8.16
C LYS A 96 -6.15 1.41 7.65
N VAL A 97 -6.26 1.23 6.33
CA VAL A 97 -7.48 0.69 5.71
C VAL A 97 -7.68 -0.77 6.11
N GLY A 98 -6.60 -1.55 6.15
CA GLY A 98 -6.68 -2.94 6.61
C GLY A 98 -7.19 -3.04 8.03
N TYR A 99 -6.66 -2.22 8.91
CA TYR A 99 -7.09 -2.20 10.32
C TYR A 99 -8.54 -1.78 10.47
N GLU A 100 -8.96 -0.75 9.75
CA GLU A 100 -10.35 -0.27 9.78
C GLU A 100 -11.32 -1.35 9.30
N ASN A 101 -10.96 -2.11 8.27
CA ASN A 101 -11.82 -3.17 7.75
C ASN A 101 -11.95 -4.34 8.74
N ILE A 102 -10.94 -4.60 9.55
CA ILE A 102 -10.99 -5.65 10.56
C ILE A 102 -11.81 -5.24 11.77
N SER A 103 -11.82 -3.95 12.09
CA SER A 103 -12.53 -3.42 13.25
C SER A 103 -14.05 -3.48 13.11
N ILE A 104 -14.53 -3.80 11.93
CA ILE A 104 -15.94 -3.95 11.66
C ILE A 104 -16.35 -5.40 11.92
#